data_7befb737d5d96e3ec230746702b060e2
#
_entry.id   7befb737d5d96e3ec230746702b060e2
#
_cell.length_a   1.000
_cell.length_b   1.000
_cell.length_c   1.000
_cell.angle_alpha   90.00
_cell.angle_beta   90.00
_cell.angle_gamma   90.00
#
_symmetry.space_group_name_H-M   'P 1'
#
loop_
_entity.id
_entity.type
_entity.pdbx_description
1 polymer ?
#
loop_
_entity_poly.entity_id
_entity_poly.type
_entity_poly.pdbx_seq_one_letter_code
_entity_poly.pdbx_strand_id
1 'polypeptide(L)'
;NSKGIVSLTSLTSDIIYTLKPEALIGIPGSSILRKNESLKNIPTISEGRTPPNIEKIISLNPKLVIGSEGFHDKTLTKLNELGIDVLSTKVNSWDDLTSLVENISTITNENSQKVFEKLNSCFIEASPKNKKVVVLVSTKPLLSPNDKSWAGSLLERFNLKNLTADLEGSGRMKGYLNLSPEWLIKEEPDNLILIRFGDEQYNEYKNLPFWNDLKAVKNNKINYFDYYGLINVGSLNSINKTCEKLESL
;
A
#
# COMPACT_ATOMS: atom_id res chain seq x y z
N ASN A 1 32.44 11.59 -2.73
CA ASN A 1 31.38 10.85 -2.03
C ASN A 1 30.09 11.03 -2.82
N SER A 2 29.59 9.96 -3.49
CA SER A 2 28.32 10.03 -4.19
C SER A 2 27.21 10.25 -3.15
N LYS A 3 26.53 11.37 -3.25
CA LYS A 3 25.36 11.67 -2.43
C LYS A 3 24.26 10.67 -2.79
N GLY A 4 23.74 9.95 -1.80
CA GLY A 4 22.69 8.94 -2.01
C GLY A 4 21.28 9.54 -1.92
N ILE A 5 20.30 8.63 -1.83
CA ILE A 5 18.87 8.94 -1.75
C ILE A 5 18.39 8.57 -0.35
N VAL A 6 17.65 9.46 0.30
CA VAL A 6 16.89 9.18 1.52
C VAL A 6 15.44 8.93 1.14
N SER A 7 14.90 7.81 1.57
CA SER A 7 13.49 7.46 1.38
C SER A 7 12.71 7.63 2.68
N LEU A 8 11.55 8.28 2.61
CA LEU A 8 10.64 8.47 3.73
C LEU A 8 9.53 7.42 3.77
N THR A 9 9.46 6.51 2.78
CA THR A 9 8.44 5.46 2.71
C THR A 9 9.04 4.07 2.56
N SER A 10 8.34 3.05 3.04
CA SER A 10 8.79 1.66 2.95
C SER A 10 8.87 1.17 1.51
N LEU A 11 7.85 1.48 0.70
CA LEU A 11 7.81 1.06 -0.70
C LEU A 11 8.97 1.66 -1.50
N THR A 12 9.19 2.96 -1.41
CA THR A 12 10.27 3.63 -2.13
C THR A 12 11.64 3.11 -1.69
N SER A 13 11.81 2.84 -0.39
CA SER A 13 13.03 2.21 0.14
C SER A 13 13.28 0.85 -0.51
N ASP A 14 12.24 0.02 -0.61
CA ASP A 14 12.34 -1.33 -1.21
C ASP A 14 12.65 -1.27 -2.71
N ILE A 15 12.02 -0.33 -3.44
CA ILE A 15 12.30 -0.10 -4.87
C ILE A 15 13.75 0.33 -5.08
N ILE A 16 14.23 1.35 -4.33
CA ILE A 16 15.61 1.84 -4.47
C ILE A 16 16.60 0.73 -4.11
N TYR A 17 16.35 0.01 -3.02
CA TYR A 17 17.23 -1.09 -2.61
C TYR A 17 17.28 -2.22 -3.64
N THR A 18 16.15 -2.52 -4.28
CA THR A 18 16.08 -3.53 -5.35
C THR A 18 16.85 -3.12 -6.59
N LEU A 19 16.76 -1.84 -6.96
CA LEU A 19 17.44 -1.31 -8.15
C LEU A 19 18.92 -1.09 -7.91
N LYS A 20 19.26 -0.38 -6.83
CA LYS A 20 20.62 0.08 -6.51
C LYS A 20 20.81 0.22 -5.00
N PRO A 21 21.18 -0.86 -4.29
CA PRO A 21 21.29 -0.86 -2.83
C PRO A 21 22.18 0.26 -2.27
N GLU A 22 23.32 0.52 -2.92
CA GLU A 22 24.28 1.54 -2.50
C GLU A 22 23.77 2.99 -2.65
N ALA A 23 22.71 3.20 -3.43
CA ALA A 23 22.08 4.52 -3.54
C ALA A 23 21.20 4.88 -2.33
N LEU A 24 20.73 3.89 -1.58
CA LEU A 24 19.84 4.10 -0.44
C LEU A 24 20.65 4.36 0.83
N ILE A 25 20.62 5.61 1.34
CA ILE A 25 21.42 6.04 2.48
C ILE A 25 20.61 6.38 3.74
N GLY A 26 19.28 6.34 3.67
CA GLY A 26 18.38 6.56 4.81
C GLY A 26 17.00 6.00 4.54
N ILE A 27 16.39 5.39 5.56
CA ILE A 27 15.09 4.72 5.48
C ILE A 27 14.19 5.08 6.65
N PRO A 28 12.85 4.96 6.54
CA PRO A 28 11.96 5.12 7.69
C PRO A 28 12.07 3.94 8.65
N GLY A 29 11.81 4.17 9.93
CA GLY A 29 11.75 3.14 10.96
C GLY A 29 10.47 2.30 10.87
N SER A 30 10.23 1.66 9.73
CA SER A 30 9.05 0.85 9.45
C SER A 30 9.23 -0.59 9.91
N SER A 31 8.17 -1.19 10.50
CA SER A 31 8.16 -2.60 10.90
C SER A 31 8.35 -3.56 9.72
N ILE A 32 7.93 -3.18 8.51
CA ILE A 32 8.14 -3.95 7.29
C ILE A 32 9.63 -4.01 6.94
N LEU A 33 10.31 -2.85 6.98
CA LEU A 33 11.72 -2.76 6.63
C LEU A 33 12.62 -3.42 7.69
N ARG A 34 12.23 -3.37 8.97
CA ARG A 34 12.98 -4.02 10.06
C ARG A 34 13.07 -5.54 9.94
N LYS A 35 12.14 -6.17 9.22
CA LYS A 35 12.16 -7.61 8.94
C LYS A 35 13.19 -8.00 7.88
N ASN A 36 13.70 -7.03 7.13
CA ASN A 36 14.72 -7.26 6.11
C ASN A 36 16.12 -7.04 6.70
N GLU A 37 16.81 -8.13 6.95
CA GLU A 37 18.18 -8.14 7.50
C GLU A 37 19.16 -7.28 6.68
N SER A 38 18.98 -7.25 5.36
CA SER A 38 19.84 -6.50 4.45
C SER A 38 19.77 -4.99 4.63
N LEU A 39 18.69 -4.47 5.24
CA LEU A 39 18.50 -3.04 5.49
C LEU A 39 18.96 -2.58 6.86
N LYS A 40 19.41 -3.49 7.74
CA LYS A 40 19.76 -3.19 9.14
C LYS A 40 20.85 -2.12 9.29
N ASN A 41 21.77 -2.06 8.34
CA ASN A 41 22.90 -1.12 8.40
C ASN A 41 22.58 0.26 7.80
N ILE A 42 21.39 0.43 7.20
CA ILE A 42 20.99 1.72 6.64
C ILE A 42 20.39 2.57 7.77
N PRO A 43 20.85 3.81 7.95
CA PRO A 43 20.35 4.72 8.98
C PRO A 43 18.82 4.91 8.89
N THR A 44 18.11 4.76 10.01
CA THR A 44 16.70 5.12 10.11
C THR A 44 16.54 6.60 10.41
N ILE A 45 15.69 7.30 9.63
CA ILE A 45 15.47 8.75 9.74
C ILE A 45 14.17 9.10 10.49
N SER A 46 13.41 8.10 10.90
CA SER A 46 12.22 8.23 11.72
C SER A 46 12.03 6.98 12.57
N GLU A 47 11.27 7.09 13.66
CA GLU A 47 10.91 5.93 14.48
C GLU A 47 9.38 5.77 14.53
N GLY A 48 8.91 4.61 14.06
CA GLY A 48 7.47 4.31 14.03
C GLY A 48 6.68 5.34 13.25
N ARG A 49 5.69 5.97 13.92
CA ARG A 49 4.83 7.00 13.33
C ARG A 49 5.33 8.42 13.57
N THR A 50 6.54 8.60 14.07
CA THR A 50 7.10 9.94 14.30
C THR A 50 7.45 10.61 12.97
N PRO A 51 7.34 11.95 12.90
CA PRO A 51 7.83 12.69 11.74
C PRO A 51 9.31 12.41 11.47
N PRO A 52 9.76 12.46 10.20
CA PRO A 52 11.16 12.30 9.86
C PRO A 52 12.06 13.33 10.57
N ASN A 53 13.21 12.89 11.06
CA ASN A 53 14.18 13.75 11.71
C ASN A 53 15.00 14.51 10.65
N ILE A 54 14.69 15.78 10.49
CA ILE A 54 15.29 16.66 9.47
C ILE A 54 16.81 16.80 9.68
N GLU A 55 17.29 16.94 10.91
CA GLU A 55 18.73 17.08 11.20
C GLU A 55 19.49 15.83 10.80
N LYS A 56 18.92 14.67 11.09
CA LYS A 56 19.49 13.38 10.67
C LYS A 56 19.52 13.23 9.16
N ILE A 57 18.46 13.65 8.46
CA ILE A 57 18.43 13.64 6.98
C ILE A 57 19.55 14.54 6.43
N ILE A 58 19.67 15.77 6.96
CA ILE A 58 20.72 16.71 6.52
C ILE A 58 22.10 16.13 6.76
N SER A 59 22.34 15.49 7.91
CA SER A 59 23.64 14.90 8.25
C SER A 59 24.07 13.77 7.29
N LEU A 60 23.12 13.10 6.64
CA LEU A 60 23.38 12.09 5.61
C LEU A 60 23.81 12.72 4.28
N ASN A 61 23.68 14.03 4.11
CA ASN A 61 24.02 14.77 2.90
C ASN A 61 23.43 14.13 1.61
N PRO A 62 22.11 13.93 1.54
CA PRO A 62 21.48 13.28 0.39
C PRO A 62 21.52 14.16 -0.86
N LYS A 63 21.56 13.54 -2.03
CA LYS A 63 21.28 14.22 -3.31
C LYS A 63 19.79 14.41 -3.56
N LEU A 64 18.95 13.55 -2.96
CA LEU A 64 17.51 13.53 -3.17
C LEU A 64 16.83 12.94 -1.93
N VAL A 65 15.70 13.50 -1.54
CA VAL A 65 14.79 12.93 -0.54
C VAL A 65 13.45 12.65 -1.18
N ILE A 66 12.96 11.41 -1.06
CA ILE A 66 11.69 10.98 -1.65
C ILE A 66 10.69 10.73 -0.53
N GLY A 67 9.52 11.36 -0.60
CA GLY A 67 8.44 11.23 0.37
C GLY A 67 7.09 11.02 -0.28
N SER A 68 6.05 10.84 0.53
CA SER A 68 4.67 10.64 0.09
C SER A 68 3.87 11.92 0.22
N GLU A 69 3.14 12.26 -0.84
CA GLU A 69 2.17 13.35 -0.88
C GLU A 69 1.16 13.23 0.29
N GLY A 70 0.86 14.33 0.91
CA GLY A 70 -0.06 14.43 2.05
C GLY A 70 0.56 14.05 3.40
N PHE A 71 1.50 13.09 3.44
CA PHE A 71 2.14 12.65 4.69
C PHE A 71 3.45 13.38 4.99
N HIS A 72 4.24 13.66 3.96
CA HIS A 72 5.59 14.22 4.12
C HIS A 72 5.73 15.65 3.58
N ASP A 73 4.64 16.31 3.17
CA ASP A 73 4.66 17.61 2.51
C ASP A 73 5.43 18.66 3.31
N LYS A 74 5.17 18.76 4.64
CA LYS A 74 5.88 19.71 5.51
C LYS A 74 7.38 19.42 5.59
N THR A 75 7.76 18.15 5.67
CA THR A 75 9.16 17.73 5.73
C THR A 75 9.86 18.01 4.40
N LEU A 76 9.22 17.65 3.27
CA LEU A 76 9.77 17.90 1.94
C LEU A 76 9.92 19.39 1.65
N THR A 77 8.91 20.21 2.00
CA THR A 77 9.00 21.67 1.85
C THR A 77 10.20 22.23 2.61
N LYS A 78 10.37 21.83 3.89
CA LYS A 78 11.48 22.33 4.70
C LYS A 78 12.84 21.88 4.16
N LEU A 79 12.98 20.67 3.68
CA LEU A 79 14.22 20.18 3.07
C LEU A 79 14.55 20.92 1.76
N ASN A 80 13.54 21.21 0.96
CA ASN A 80 13.71 21.99 -0.26
C ASN A 80 14.13 23.43 0.01
N GLU A 81 13.57 24.08 1.03
CA GLU A 81 14.01 25.41 1.51
C GLU A 81 15.48 25.44 1.95
N LEU A 82 16.00 24.30 2.39
CA LEU A 82 17.40 24.12 2.77
C LEU A 82 18.31 23.71 1.58
N GLY A 83 17.78 23.71 0.35
CA GLY A 83 18.53 23.43 -0.86
C GLY A 83 18.76 21.94 -1.12
N ILE A 84 17.97 21.05 -0.52
CA ILE A 84 17.99 19.62 -0.79
C ILE A 84 16.92 19.30 -1.82
N ASP A 85 17.27 18.59 -2.88
CA ASP A 85 16.28 18.15 -3.88
C ASP A 85 15.29 17.18 -3.26
N VAL A 86 14.02 17.35 -3.58
CA VAL A 86 12.93 16.53 -3.05
C VAL A 86 12.01 16.02 -4.15
N LEU A 87 11.44 14.83 -3.95
CA LEU A 87 10.44 14.23 -4.81
C LEU A 87 9.24 13.79 -3.97
N SER A 88 8.07 14.32 -4.26
CA SER A 88 6.81 13.87 -3.69
C SER A 88 6.19 12.80 -4.57
N THR A 89 5.75 11.70 -3.98
CA THR A 89 5.18 10.55 -4.69
C THR A 89 3.81 10.20 -4.15
N LYS A 90 2.98 9.58 -5.00
CA LYS A 90 1.67 9.09 -4.64
C LYS A 90 1.43 7.76 -5.35
N VAL A 91 0.89 6.77 -4.64
CA VAL A 91 0.57 5.45 -5.20
C VAL A 91 -0.85 5.08 -4.78
N ASN A 92 -1.82 5.42 -5.61
CA ASN A 92 -3.23 5.06 -5.45
C ASN A 92 -3.74 4.12 -6.54
N SER A 93 -2.90 3.83 -7.54
CA SER A 93 -3.24 2.95 -8.65
C SER A 93 -2.03 2.11 -9.09
N TRP A 94 -2.31 1.10 -9.90
CA TRP A 94 -1.24 0.32 -10.53
C TRP A 94 -0.36 1.19 -11.45
N ASP A 95 -0.96 2.12 -12.16
CA ASP A 95 -0.24 3.06 -13.04
C ASP A 95 0.66 4.00 -12.24
N ASP A 96 0.21 4.45 -11.06
CA ASP A 96 1.07 5.23 -10.16
C ASP A 96 2.29 4.42 -9.71
N LEU A 97 2.10 3.13 -9.37
CA LEU A 97 3.21 2.25 -8.98
C LEU A 97 4.21 2.06 -10.11
N THR A 98 3.72 1.73 -11.30
CA THR A 98 4.61 1.52 -12.46
C THR A 98 5.37 2.79 -12.82
N SER A 99 4.71 3.94 -12.79
CA SER A 99 5.34 5.25 -13.01
C SER A 99 6.40 5.56 -11.95
N LEU A 100 6.14 5.25 -10.68
CA LEU A 100 7.11 5.41 -9.60
C LEU A 100 8.35 4.54 -9.83
N VAL A 101 8.15 3.27 -10.21
CA VAL A 101 9.26 2.35 -10.52
C VAL A 101 10.11 2.87 -11.66
N GLU A 102 9.51 3.33 -12.76
CA GLU A 102 10.22 3.88 -13.90
C GLU A 102 10.98 5.17 -13.54
N ASN A 103 10.38 6.06 -12.75
CA ASN A 103 11.03 7.27 -12.28
C ASN A 103 12.26 6.96 -11.43
N ILE A 104 12.17 6.02 -10.49
CA ILE A 104 13.32 5.64 -9.65
C ILE A 104 14.38 4.92 -10.48
N SER A 105 13.97 4.10 -11.45
CA SER A 105 14.90 3.46 -12.40
C SER A 105 15.73 4.49 -13.17
N THR A 106 15.07 5.55 -13.66
CA THR A 106 15.75 6.67 -14.32
C THR A 106 16.71 7.40 -13.38
N ILE A 107 16.28 7.74 -12.16
CA ILE A 107 17.08 8.43 -11.15
C ILE A 107 18.33 7.62 -10.74
N THR A 108 18.19 6.30 -10.66
CA THR A 108 19.27 5.38 -10.26
C THR A 108 20.12 4.89 -11.45
N ASN A 109 19.66 5.14 -12.67
CA ASN A 109 20.22 4.62 -13.92
C ASN A 109 20.29 3.09 -13.92
N GLU A 110 19.20 2.45 -13.51
CA GLU A 110 19.04 1.00 -13.42
C GLU A 110 17.83 0.53 -14.24
N ASN A 111 17.76 -0.79 -14.51
CA ASN A 111 16.66 -1.38 -15.26
C ASN A 111 15.48 -1.69 -14.33
N SER A 112 14.30 -1.14 -14.62
CA SER A 112 13.05 -1.34 -13.90
C SER A 112 12.61 -2.82 -13.84
N GLN A 113 13.05 -3.64 -14.80
CA GLN A 113 12.73 -5.06 -14.86
C GLN A 113 13.07 -5.80 -13.55
N LYS A 114 14.13 -5.40 -12.87
CA LYS A 114 14.49 -5.96 -11.54
C LYS A 114 13.36 -5.85 -10.50
N VAL A 115 12.59 -4.76 -10.56
CA VAL A 115 11.44 -4.55 -9.68
C VAL A 115 10.23 -5.32 -10.17
N PHE A 116 9.96 -5.29 -11.47
CA PHE A 116 8.81 -5.99 -12.04
C PHE A 116 8.89 -7.51 -11.90
N GLU A 117 10.09 -8.08 -11.89
CA GLU A 117 10.30 -9.50 -11.57
C GLU A 117 9.87 -9.86 -10.15
N LYS A 118 10.00 -8.94 -9.19
CA LYS A 118 9.47 -9.12 -7.82
C LYS A 118 7.95 -8.99 -7.73
N LEU A 119 7.32 -8.44 -8.74
CA LEU A 119 5.88 -8.26 -8.86
C LEU A 119 5.25 -9.23 -9.88
N ASN A 120 5.92 -10.33 -10.19
CA ASN A 120 5.53 -11.25 -11.25
C ASN A 120 4.08 -11.76 -11.11
N SER A 121 3.62 -12.02 -9.89
CA SER A 121 2.25 -12.46 -9.63
C SER A 121 1.18 -11.40 -9.93
N CYS A 122 1.58 -10.14 -10.12
CA CYS A 122 0.70 -9.06 -10.51
C CYS A 122 0.55 -8.90 -12.04
N PHE A 123 1.34 -9.62 -12.84
CA PHE A 123 1.33 -9.55 -14.31
C PHE A 123 0.60 -10.72 -14.99
N ILE A 124 -0.22 -11.42 -14.25
CA ILE A 124 -0.98 -12.56 -14.77
C ILE A 124 -2.11 -12.05 -15.67
N GLU A 125 -2.34 -12.75 -16.78
CA GLU A 125 -3.54 -12.55 -17.59
C GLU A 125 -4.75 -12.96 -16.74
N ALA A 126 -5.43 -11.96 -16.19
CA ALA A 126 -6.57 -12.20 -15.33
C ALA A 126 -7.70 -12.86 -16.14
N SER A 127 -8.07 -14.08 -15.76
CA SER A 127 -9.31 -14.71 -16.26
C SER A 127 -10.50 -13.81 -15.91
N PRO A 128 -11.55 -13.75 -16.75
CA PRO A 128 -12.74 -12.98 -16.45
C PRO A 128 -13.46 -13.57 -15.24
N LYS A 129 -13.11 -13.13 -14.04
CA LYS A 129 -13.71 -13.66 -12.80
C LYS A 129 -15.07 -13.05 -12.50
N ASN A 130 -15.23 -11.77 -12.77
CA ASN A 130 -16.47 -10.98 -12.57
C ASN A 130 -17.19 -11.26 -11.23
N LYS A 131 -16.46 -11.74 -10.22
CA LYS A 131 -16.99 -12.00 -8.87
C LYS A 131 -17.23 -10.70 -8.16
N LYS A 132 -18.41 -10.56 -7.57
CA LYS A 132 -18.76 -9.41 -6.72
C LYS A 132 -18.03 -9.51 -5.40
N VAL A 133 -17.24 -8.50 -5.09
CA VAL A 133 -16.45 -8.44 -3.85
C VAL A 133 -16.73 -7.15 -3.07
N VAL A 134 -16.64 -7.23 -1.76
CA VAL A 134 -16.56 -6.09 -0.85
C VAL A 134 -15.36 -6.29 0.06
N VAL A 135 -14.55 -5.25 0.20
CA VAL A 135 -13.42 -5.22 1.14
C VAL A 135 -13.85 -4.49 2.40
N LEU A 136 -13.69 -5.10 3.55
CA LEU A 136 -13.91 -4.47 4.85
C LEU A 136 -12.58 -4.25 5.56
N VAL A 137 -12.24 -2.99 5.80
CA VAL A 137 -10.97 -2.58 6.42
C VAL A 137 -11.10 -2.52 7.94
N SER A 138 -12.30 -2.19 8.44
CA SER A 138 -12.60 -2.07 9.87
C SER A 138 -14.08 -2.36 10.14
N THR A 139 -14.40 -2.57 11.40
CA THR A 139 -15.77 -2.87 11.87
C THR A 139 -16.49 -1.66 12.45
N LYS A 140 -15.75 -0.64 12.89
CA LYS A 140 -16.27 0.57 13.56
C LYS A 140 -15.53 1.83 13.10
N PRO A 141 -16.02 2.48 12.03
CA PRO A 141 -17.13 2.10 11.14
C PRO A 141 -16.78 0.96 10.19
N LEU A 142 -17.77 0.43 9.47
CA LEU A 142 -17.53 -0.50 8.36
C LEU A 142 -16.89 0.30 7.21
N LEU A 143 -15.57 0.28 7.12
CA LEU A 143 -14.82 1.05 6.13
C LEU A 143 -14.48 0.18 4.93
N SER A 144 -14.72 0.69 3.72
CA SER A 144 -14.47 0.00 2.46
C SER A 144 -13.74 0.90 1.45
N PRO A 145 -12.82 0.36 0.63
CA PRO A 145 -12.17 1.11 -0.43
C PRO A 145 -13.03 1.19 -1.70
N ASN A 146 -13.00 2.33 -2.40
CA ASN A 146 -13.59 2.49 -3.72
C ASN A 146 -12.52 2.48 -4.83
N ASP A 147 -12.90 2.81 -6.08
CA ASP A 147 -12.03 2.83 -7.26
C ASP A 147 -10.87 3.84 -7.19
N LYS A 148 -11.01 4.88 -6.36
CA LYS A 148 -9.96 5.92 -6.16
C LYS A 148 -8.86 5.49 -5.19
N SER A 149 -8.90 4.25 -4.70
CA SER A 149 -7.92 3.68 -3.78
C SER A 149 -6.99 2.69 -4.48
N TRP A 150 -5.83 2.47 -3.88
CA TRP A 150 -4.91 1.40 -4.29
C TRP A 150 -5.60 0.03 -4.33
N ALA A 151 -6.38 -0.31 -3.29
CA ALA A 151 -7.13 -1.57 -3.24
C ALA A 151 -8.11 -1.69 -4.40
N GLY A 152 -8.87 -0.62 -4.71
CA GLY A 152 -9.80 -0.60 -5.84
C GLY A 152 -9.10 -0.85 -7.16
N SER A 153 -7.95 -0.22 -7.39
CA SER A 153 -7.13 -0.44 -8.59
C SER A 153 -6.62 -1.88 -8.72
N LEU A 154 -6.23 -2.52 -7.62
CA LEU A 154 -5.85 -3.93 -7.66
C LEU A 154 -7.03 -4.85 -7.93
N LEU A 155 -8.20 -4.62 -7.33
CA LEU A 155 -9.40 -5.41 -7.60
C LEU A 155 -9.78 -5.35 -9.07
N GLU A 156 -9.77 -4.15 -9.67
CA GLU A 156 -10.01 -3.95 -11.10
C GLU A 156 -9.00 -4.73 -11.95
N ARG A 157 -7.72 -4.64 -11.62
CA ARG A 157 -6.65 -5.35 -12.32
C ARG A 157 -6.87 -6.87 -12.37
N PHE A 158 -7.46 -7.43 -11.32
CA PHE A 158 -7.79 -8.86 -11.23
C PHE A 158 -9.22 -9.19 -11.71
N ASN A 159 -9.90 -8.28 -12.42
CA ASN A 159 -11.26 -8.43 -12.91
C ASN A 159 -12.26 -8.83 -11.81
N LEU A 160 -12.05 -8.35 -10.60
CA LEU A 160 -12.98 -8.50 -9.49
C LEU A 160 -13.91 -7.28 -9.45
N LYS A 161 -15.21 -7.53 -9.41
CA LYS A 161 -16.21 -6.46 -9.35
C LYS A 161 -16.30 -5.92 -7.93
N ASN A 162 -15.57 -4.83 -7.64
CA ASN A 162 -15.71 -4.11 -6.39
C ASN A 162 -17.08 -3.41 -6.32
N LEU A 163 -17.97 -3.87 -5.41
CA LEU A 163 -19.32 -3.30 -5.29
C LEU A 163 -19.33 -1.88 -4.74
N THR A 164 -18.24 -1.42 -4.15
CA THR A 164 -18.09 -0.05 -3.62
C THR A 164 -17.32 0.87 -4.57
N ALA A 165 -16.96 0.42 -5.78
CA ALA A 165 -16.11 1.17 -6.71
C ALA A 165 -16.62 2.58 -6.99
N ASP A 166 -17.89 2.71 -7.35
CA ASP A 166 -18.52 3.98 -7.76
C ASP A 166 -19.11 4.79 -6.60
N LEU A 167 -18.99 4.28 -5.34
CA LEU A 167 -19.54 4.96 -4.18
C LEU A 167 -18.58 6.04 -3.66
N GLU A 168 -19.12 7.20 -3.33
CA GLU A 168 -18.35 8.29 -2.77
C GLU A 168 -18.49 8.35 -1.25
N GLY A 169 -17.35 8.50 -0.57
CA GLY A 169 -17.33 8.71 0.88
C GLY A 169 -17.40 10.20 1.21
N SER A 170 -18.16 10.54 2.25
CA SER A 170 -18.20 11.89 2.83
C SER A 170 -17.00 12.21 3.75
N GLY A 171 -16.10 11.25 3.94
CA GLY A 171 -14.98 11.34 4.87
C GLY A 171 -13.74 12.06 4.30
N ARG A 172 -12.80 12.37 5.20
CA ARG A 172 -11.52 13.00 4.85
C ARG A 172 -10.58 12.06 4.06
N MET A 173 -10.79 10.76 4.14
CA MET A 173 -10.00 9.76 3.43
C MET A 173 -10.54 9.55 2.03
N LYS A 174 -9.91 10.17 1.05
CA LYS A 174 -10.22 9.93 -0.36
C LYS A 174 -9.98 8.45 -0.69
N GLY A 175 -10.90 7.85 -1.46
CA GLY A 175 -10.81 6.45 -1.84
C GLY A 175 -11.39 5.47 -0.82
N TYR A 176 -12.00 5.97 0.29
CA TYR A 176 -12.65 5.14 1.33
C TYR A 176 -14.00 5.71 1.71
N LEU A 177 -14.92 4.83 2.07
CA LEU A 177 -16.27 5.18 2.50
C LEU A 177 -16.78 4.26 3.61
N ASN A 178 -17.73 4.78 4.38
CA ASN A 178 -18.42 4.01 5.40
C ASN A 178 -19.64 3.31 4.79
N LEU A 179 -19.79 2.02 5.09
CA LEU A 179 -20.95 1.23 4.68
C LEU A 179 -21.94 1.10 5.82
N SER A 180 -23.25 1.01 5.48
CA SER A 180 -24.24 0.55 6.44
C SER A 180 -24.38 -0.98 6.41
N PRO A 181 -24.76 -1.61 7.53
CA PRO A 181 -25.07 -3.03 7.56
C PRO A 181 -26.14 -3.45 6.55
N GLU A 182 -27.18 -2.62 6.41
CA GLU A 182 -28.30 -2.86 5.50
C GLU A 182 -27.86 -2.89 4.04
N TRP A 183 -26.95 -1.96 3.67
CA TRP A 183 -26.37 -1.95 2.34
C TRP A 183 -25.60 -3.24 2.06
N LEU A 184 -24.74 -3.65 2.98
CA LEU A 184 -23.92 -4.85 2.83
C LEU A 184 -24.75 -6.12 2.69
N ILE A 185 -25.85 -6.24 3.47
CA ILE A 185 -26.80 -7.35 3.39
C ILE A 185 -27.51 -7.35 2.04
N LYS A 186 -27.98 -6.18 1.58
CA LYS A 186 -28.73 -6.03 0.32
C LYS A 186 -27.90 -6.33 -0.92
N GLU A 187 -26.65 -5.92 -0.96
CA GLU A 187 -25.80 -6.07 -2.14
C GLU A 187 -25.30 -7.51 -2.37
N GLU A 188 -25.36 -8.34 -1.35
CA GLU A 188 -25.04 -9.77 -1.41
C GLU A 188 -23.72 -10.08 -2.17
N PRO A 189 -22.56 -9.59 -1.69
CA PRO A 189 -21.30 -9.90 -2.34
C PRO A 189 -21.05 -11.40 -2.41
N ASP A 190 -20.44 -11.86 -3.49
CA ASP A 190 -20.06 -13.28 -3.65
C ASP A 190 -18.91 -13.65 -2.71
N ASN A 191 -17.99 -12.70 -2.47
CA ASN A 191 -16.88 -12.84 -1.54
C ASN A 191 -16.75 -11.60 -0.66
N LEU A 192 -16.40 -11.82 0.60
CA LEU A 192 -15.92 -10.80 1.52
C LEU A 192 -14.40 -10.89 1.64
N ILE A 193 -13.75 -9.77 1.49
CA ILE A 193 -12.32 -9.61 1.77
C ILE A 193 -12.20 -8.81 3.07
N LEU A 194 -11.67 -9.45 4.09
CA LEU A 194 -11.50 -8.86 5.42
C LEU A 194 -10.04 -8.53 5.65
N ILE A 195 -9.77 -7.30 6.07
CA ILE A 195 -8.42 -6.88 6.38
C ILE A 195 -8.11 -7.22 7.83
N ARG A 196 -6.92 -7.81 8.05
CA ARG A 196 -6.40 -8.07 9.39
C ARG A 196 -5.12 -7.26 9.64
N PHE A 197 -5.05 -6.72 10.83
CA PHE A 197 -3.88 -6.00 11.34
C PHE A 197 -3.06 -6.83 12.35
N GLY A 198 -3.32 -8.14 12.40
CA GLY A 198 -2.78 -9.11 13.35
C GLY A 198 -3.81 -10.18 13.67
N ASP A 199 -3.48 -11.09 14.56
CA ASP A 199 -4.31 -12.27 14.84
C ASP A 199 -5.60 -11.97 15.62
N GLU A 200 -5.67 -10.83 16.33
CA GLU A 200 -6.79 -10.50 17.22
C GLU A 200 -8.05 -10.00 16.51
N GLN A 201 -7.94 -9.39 15.33
CA GLN A 201 -9.09 -8.76 14.64
C GLN A 201 -10.06 -9.77 13.98
N TYR A 202 -9.70 -11.02 13.87
CA TYR A 202 -10.58 -12.05 13.30
C TYR A 202 -11.94 -12.13 14.01
N ASN A 203 -11.95 -11.99 15.33
CA ASN A 203 -13.15 -12.10 16.13
C ASN A 203 -14.08 -10.88 16.02
N GLU A 204 -13.55 -9.70 15.69
CA GLU A 204 -14.36 -8.47 15.61
C GLU A 204 -15.41 -8.55 14.51
N TYR A 205 -15.06 -9.10 13.33
CA TYR A 205 -16.01 -9.26 12.23
C TYR A 205 -17.13 -10.24 12.58
N LYS A 206 -16.80 -11.36 13.22
CA LYS A 206 -17.78 -12.38 13.64
C LYS A 206 -18.76 -11.88 14.70
N ASN A 207 -18.35 -10.89 15.49
CA ASN A 207 -19.18 -10.28 16.51
C ASN A 207 -20.15 -9.21 15.97
N LEU A 208 -20.14 -8.94 14.66
CA LEU A 208 -21.14 -8.05 14.07
C LEU A 208 -22.52 -8.70 14.13
N PRO A 209 -23.55 -8.00 14.61
CA PRO A 209 -24.90 -8.58 14.81
C PRO A 209 -25.48 -9.22 13.55
N PHE A 210 -25.16 -8.68 12.38
CA PHE A 210 -25.68 -9.12 11.06
C PHE A 210 -24.73 -10.10 10.35
N TRP A 211 -23.63 -10.54 10.98
CA TRP A 211 -22.61 -11.38 10.36
C TRP A 211 -23.17 -12.62 9.69
N ASN A 212 -24.03 -13.35 10.39
CA ASN A 212 -24.63 -14.59 9.92
C ASN A 212 -25.68 -14.40 8.83
N ASP A 213 -26.13 -13.18 8.58
CA ASP A 213 -27.11 -12.86 7.53
C ASP A 213 -26.44 -12.69 6.17
N LEU A 214 -25.14 -12.45 6.14
CA LEU A 214 -24.37 -12.22 4.91
C LEU A 214 -24.27 -13.50 4.06
N LYS A 215 -24.60 -13.39 2.78
CA LYS A 215 -24.52 -14.49 1.80
C LYS A 215 -23.10 -15.10 1.73
N ALA A 216 -22.07 -14.26 1.68
CA ALA A 216 -20.67 -14.71 1.63
C ALA A 216 -20.29 -15.51 2.89
N VAL A 217 -20.81 -15.15 4.07
CA VAL A 217 -20.62 -15.89 5.32
C VAL A 217 -21.27 -17.25 5.27
N LYS A 218 -22.56 -17.30 4.86
CA LYS A 218 -23.34 -18.56 4.70
C LYS A 218 -22.67 -19.53 3.72
N ASN A 219 -22.04 -19.01 2.69
CA ASN A 219 -21.38 -19.79 1.64
C ASN A 219 -19.88 -20.04 1.92
N ASN A 220 -19.37 -19.64 3.09
CA ASN A 220 -17.96 -19.75 3.48
C ASN A 220 -17.00 -19.09 2.46
N LYS A 221 -17.42 -17.95 1.89
CA LYS A 221 -16.66 -17.14 0.92
C LYS A 221 -16.05 -15.90 1.57
N ILE A 222 -15.23 -16.12 2.60
CA ILE A 222 -14.54 -15.11 3.35
C ILE A 222 -13.05 -15.28 3.15
N ASN A 223 -12.37 -14.19 2.78
CA ASN A 223 -10.94 -14.18 2.52
C ASN A 223 -10.28 -13.11 3.39
N TYR A 224 -9.22 -13.49 4.10
CA TYR A 224 -8.44 -12.59 4.94
C TYR A 224 -7.22 -12.12 4.18
N PHE A 225 -7.03 -10.80 4.14
CA PHE A 225 -5.86 -10.18 3.55
C PHE A 225 -5.12 -9.36 4.60
N ASP A 226 -3.80 -9.30 4.46
CA ASP A 226 -3.01 -8.43 5.30
C ASP A 226 -3.20 -6.97 4.88
N TYR A 227 -3.09 -6.06 5.85
CA TYR A 227 -3.20 -4.62 5.61
C TYR A 227 -2.18 -4.13 4.58
N TYR A 228 -0.93 -4.60 4.72
CA TYR A 228 0.12 -4.29 3.77
C TYR A 228 -0.01 -5.14 2.50
N GLY A 229 0.05 -4.47 1.37
CA GLY A 229 -0.13 -5.02 0.03
C GLY A 229 -1.50 -4.70 -0.56
N LEU A 230 -2.60 -4.76 0.20
CA LEU A 230 -3.93 -4.45 -0.31
C LEU A 230 -4.43 -3.05 0.08
N ILE A 231 -4.22 -2.61 1.33
CA ILE A 231 -4.69 -1.28 1.78
C ILE A 231 -3.55 -0.27 1.75
N ASN A 232 -2.44 -0.60 2.40
CA ASN A 232 -1.19 0.12 2.26
C ASN A 232 -0.26 -0.70 1.37
N VAL A 233 0.33 -0.07 0.37
CA VAL A 233 1.25 -0.74 -0.58
C VAL A 233 2.39 -1.49 0.12
N GLY A 234 2.90 -0.95 1.21
CA GLY A 234 3.89 -1.60 2.08
C GLY A 234 5.24 -1.83 1.43
N SER A 235 5.42 -2.97 0.77
CA SER A 235 6.64 -3.38 0.09
C SER A 235 6.32 -4.16 -1.19
N LEU A 236 7.30 -4.37 -2.06
CA LEU A 236 7.14 -5.19 -3.27
C LEU A 236 6.67 -6.61 -2.94
N ASN A 237 7.23 -7.21 -1.89
CA ASN A 237 6.82 -8.53 -1.44
C ASN A 237 5.36 -8.56 -0.92
N SER A 238 4.93 -7.53 -0.19
CA SER A 238 3.56 -7.43 0.29
C SER A 238 2.57 -7.31 -0.87
N ILE A 239 2.91 -6.51 -1.88
CA ILE A 239 2.10 -6.35 -3.10
C ILE A 239 2.03 -7.69 -3.84
N ASN A 240 3.17 -8.35 -4.09
CA ASN A 240 3.20 -9.61 -4.84
C ASN A 240 2.37 -10.71 -4.18
N LYS A 241 2.49 -10.88 -2.86
CA LYS A 241 1.66 -11.82 -2.08
C LYS A 241 0.17 -11.49 -2.15
N THR A 242 -0.17 -10.21 -2.16
CA THR A 242 -1.56 -9.77 -2.35
C THR A 242 -2.07 -10.16 -3.73
N CYS A 243 -1.27 -9.95 -4.77
CA CYS A 243 -1.61 -10.36 -6.14
C CYS A 243 -1.83 -11.87 -6.26
N GLU A 244 -0.94 -12.71 -5.69
CA GLU A 244 -1.12 -14.18 -5.63
C GLU A 244 -2.47 -14.56 -5.02
N LYS A 245 -2.83 -13.88 -3.95
CA LYS A 245 -4.06 -14.16 -3.23
C LYS A 245 -5.32 -13.67 -3.97
N LEU A 246 -5.25 -12.51 -4.64
CA LEU A 246 -6.32 -12.01 -5.51
C LEU A 246 -6.53 -12.92 -6.72
N GLU A 247 -5.47 -13.50 -7.27
CA GLU A 247 -5.55 -14.46 -8.34
C GLU A 247 -6.33 -15.72 -7.94
N SER A 248 -6.15 -16.17 -6.69
CA SER A 248 -6.82 -17.37 -6.17
C SER A 248 -8.31 -17.19 -5.87
N LEU A 249 -8.84 -15.96 -5.87
CA LEU A 249 -10.27 -15.68 -5.70
C LEU A 249 -11.06 -15.99 -6.97
#